data_19f16254641c0769b139888a89c1f090
#
_entry.id   19f16254641c0769b139888a89c1f090
#
_cell.length_a   1.000
_cell.length_b   1.000
_cell.length_c   1.000
_cell.angle_alpha   90.00
_cell.angle_beta   90.00
_cell.angle_gamma   90.00
#
_symmetry.space_group_name_H-M   'P 1'
#
loop_
_entity.id
_entity.type
_entity.pdbx_description
1 polymer ?
#
loop_
_entity_poly.entity_id
_entity_poly.type
_entity_poly.pdbx_seq_one_letter_code
_entity_poly.pdbx_strand_id
1 'polypeptide(L)'
;RIRRLKQSLTRPVEAPYAAGGIVHETERPFAKEDYLKAVRKAKDYILAGDCMQVQIGQRIERGFTENPISLYRALRSLNPSPYMYFYNFGDHFVVGASPEILVRQELRDGRRIATIRPIAGTRPRGVDVQDDRRLAEDLLHDPKERAEHLMLIDLARNDIGRIAKPGTVRVTDKYAIERYSQVQHLVSHVEGELLDGLDNFDVLKATFPAGTLTGAPKVRAMEIIDELEPVARGIYGGAVGYLS
;
A
#
# COMPACT_ATOMS: atom_id res chain seq x y z
N ARG A 1 -13.69 -12.55 -30.73
CA ARG A 1 -13.30 -12.57 -29.31
C ARG A 1 -14.14 -11.59 -28.48
N ILE A 2 -14.23 -10.31 -28.85
CA ILE A 2 -15.00 -9.27 -28.14
C ILE A 2 -16.50 -9.62 -28.02
N ARG A 3 -17.15 -10.14 -29.07
CA ARG A 3 -18.56 -10.56 -29.00
C ARG A 3 -18.80 -11.67 -27.97
N ARG A 4 -17.92 -12.67 -27.88
CA ARG A 4 -18.01 -13.73 -26.87
C ARG A 4 -17.85 -13.17 -25.44
N LEU A 5 -16.92 -12.24 -25.24
CA LEU A 5 -16.73 -11.56 -23.96
C LEU A 5 -17.99 -10.77 -23.55
N LYS A 6 -18.56 -9.98 -24.47
CA LYS A 6 -19.82 -9.27 -24.21
C LYS A 6 -20.97 -10.20 -23.83
N GLN A 7 -21.12 -11.32 -24.56
CA GLN A 7 -22.13 -12.33 -24.24
C GLN A 7 -21.91 -13.03 -22.89
N SER A 8 -20.65 -13.27 -22.49
CA SER A 8 -20.38 -13.86 -21.18
C SER A 8 -20.66 -12.87 -20.04
N LEU A 9 -20.45 -11.57 -20.26
CA LEU A 9 -20.75 -10.53 -19.25
C LEU A 9 -22.25 -10.28 -19.03
N THR A 10 -23.11 -10.71 -19.97
CA THR A 10 -24.57 -10.58 -19.85
C THR A 10 -25.24 -11.84 -19.29
N ARG A 11 -24.49 -12.92 -19.05
CA ARG A 11 -25.06 -14.13 -18.46
C ARG A 11 -25.37 -13.93 -16.99
N PRO A 12 -26.46 -14.49 -16.48
CA PRO A 12 -26.67 -14.54 -15.04
C PRO A 12 -25.49 -15.19 -14.33
N VAL A 13 -25.00 -14.56 -13.28
CA VAL A 13 -23.95 -15.12 -12.44
C VAL A 13 -24.60 -15.79 -11.23
N GLU A 14 -24.43 -17.09 -11.10
CA GLU A 14 -24.72 -17.77 -9.85
C GLU A 14 -23.70 -17.33 -8.81
N ALA A 15 -24.15 -16.52 -7.87
CA ALA A 15 -23.30 -16.18 -6.75
C ALA A 15 -23.14 -17.42 -5.86
N PRO A 16 -21.90 -17.86 -5.54
CA PRO A 16 -21.74 -18.93 -4.58
C PRO A 16 -22.31 -18.47 -3.24
N TYR A 17 -23.33 -19.21 -2.76
CA TYR A 17 -23.85 -19.01 -1.41
C TYR A 17 -22.84 -19.61 -0.42
N ALA A 18 -22.35 -18.81 0.49
CA ALA A 18 -21.67 -19.31 1.66
C ALA A 18 -22.74 -19.88 2.62
N ALA A 19 -22.70 -21.17 2.88
CA ALA A 19 -23.34 -21.73 4.06
C ALA A 19 -22.63 -21.13 5.28
N GLY A 20 -23.35 -20.75 6.33
CA GLY A 20 -22.83 -20.02 7.50
C GLY A 20 -21.47 -20.54 7.97
N GLY A 21 -20.53 -19.60 8.10
CA GLY A 21 -19.11 -19.89 8.20
C GLY A 21 -18.74 -20.68 9.46
N ILE A 22 -17.92 -21.70 9.29
CA ILE A 22 -17.20 -22.33 10.39
C ILE A 22 -16.17 -21.31 10.90
N VAL A 23 -16.18 -21.06 12.21
CA VAL A 23 -15.13 -20.22 12.84
C VAL A 23 -13.90 -21.08 12.98
N HIS A 24 -12.88 -20.80 12.17
CA HIS A 24 -11.57 -21.42 12.28
C HIS A 24 -10.71 -20.66 13.29
N GLU A 25 -9.86 -21.38 13.99
CA GLU A 25 -8.83 -20.78 14.84
C GLU A 25 -7.86 -19.96 14.01
N THR A 26 -7.32 -18.94 14.64
CA THR A 26 -6.35 -18.02 14.03
C THR A 26 -4.97 -18.33 14.57
N GLU A 27 -4.05 -18.67 13.70
CA GLU A 27 -2.66 -18.90 14.02
C GLU A 27 -1.81 -17.65 13.73
N ARG A 28 -0.81 -17.44 14.56
CA ARG A 28 0.18 -16.37 14.43
C ARG A 28 1.57 -16.96 14.59
N PRO A 29 2.29 -17.23 13.48
CA PRO A 29 3.65 -17.75 13.54
C PRO A 29 4.62 -16.89 14.33
N PHE A 30 4.36 -15.59 14.42
CA PHE A 30 5.09 -14.68 15.29
C PHE A 30 4.38 -14.59 16.64
N ALA A 31 4.89 -15.30 17.63
CA ALA A 31 4.33 -15.29 18.98
C ALA A 31 4.36 -13.86 19.56
N LYS A 32 3.35 -13.51 20.34
CA LYS A 32 3.18 -12.15 20.89
C LYS A 32 4.43 -11.64 21.62
N GLU A 33 5.02 -12.46 22.46
CA GLU A 33 6.19 -12.07 23.25
C GLU A 33 7.42 -11.81 22.37
N ASP A 34 7.61 -12.60 21.34
CA ASP A 34 8.72 -12.43 20.39
C ASP A 34 8.49 -11.23 19.46
N TYR A 35 7.25 -10.99 19.03
CA TYR A 35 6.88 -9.76 18.33
C TYR A 35 7.19 -8.51 19.18
N LEU A 36 6.84 -8.52 20.46
CA LEU A 36 7.16 -7.40 21.36
C LEU A 36 8.67 -7.21 21.56
N LYS A 37 9.47 -8.29 21.58
CA LYS A 37 10.94 -8.21 21.60
C LYS A 37 11.46 -7.59 20.29
N ALA A 38 10.97 -8.04 19.15
CA ALA A 38 11.34 -7.49 17.84
C ALA A 38 11.04 -5.99 17.75
N VAL A 39 9.85 -5.55 18.21
CA VAL A 39 9.51 -4.13 18.25
C VAL A 39 10.43 -3.32 19.15
N ARG A 40 10.81 -3.86 20.34
CA ARG A 40 11.80 -3.19 21.22
C ARG A 40 13.15 -3.06 20.52
N LYS A 41 13.64 -4.12 19.89
CA LYS A 41 14.89 -4.12 19.14
C LYS A 41 14.87 -3.14 17.97
N ALA A 42 13.75 -3.07 17.24
CA ALA A 42 13.55 -2.08 16.19
C ALA A 42 13.63 -0.64 16.73
N LYS A 43 13.07 -0.39 17.91
CA LYS A 43 13.21 0.92 18.58
C LYS A 43 14.65 1.22 18.99
N ASP A 44 15.44 0.23 19.39
CA ASP A 44 16.85 0.41 19.68
C ASP A 44 17.63 0.82 18.43
N TYR A 45 17.32 0.23 17.26
CA TYR A 45 17.89 0.64 15.97
C TYR A 45 17.53 2.09 15.61
N ILE A 46 16.29 2.52 15.86
CA ILE A 46 15.88 3.90 15.66
C ILE A 46 16.66 4.85 16.57
N LEU A 47 16.81 4.50 17.85
CA LEU A 47 17.57 5.31 18.81
C LEU A 47 19.06 5.36 18.48
N ALA A 48 19.62 4.30 17.89
CA ALA A 48 21.00 4.26 17.42
C ALA A 48 21.22 5.06 16.12
N GLY A 49 20.16 5.49 15.46
CA GLY A 49 20.23 6.25 14.21
C GLY A 49 20.34 5.38 12.95
N ASP A 50 20.09 4.08 13.06
CA ASP A 50 20.11 3.16 11.90
C ASP A 50 18.97 3.44 10.92
N CYS A 51 17.80 3.80 11.45
CA CYS A 51 16.63 4.13 10.63
C CYS A 51 15.73 5.14 11.36
N MET A 52 14.88 5.82 10.60
CA MET A 52 13.84 6.71 11.12
C MET A 52 12.52 5.98 11.35
N GLN A 53 12.24 4.98 10.52
CA GLN A 53 11.05 4.14 10.57
C GLN A 53 11.37 2.75 10.06
N VAL A 54 10.78 1.75 10.68
CA VAL A 54 10.76 0.37 10.20
C VAL A 54 9.42 -0.27 10.55
N GLN A 55 8.82 -0.98 9.59
CA GLN A 55 7.57 -1.69 9.79
C GLN A 55 7.85 -3.17 10.05
N ILE A 56 7.53 -3.65 11.25
CA ILE A 56 7.58 -5.06 11.60
C ILE A 56 6.21 -5.69 11.37
N GLY A 57 6.15 -6.68 10.49
CA GLY A 57 4.91 -7.34 10.09
C GLY A 57 4.47 -8.45 11.04
N GLN A 58 3.19 -8.77 11.00
CA GLN A 58 2.58 -9.91 11.69
C GLN A 58 1.80 -10.72 10.66
N ARG A 59 2.23 -11.95 10.39
CA ARG A 59 1.47 -12.89 9.57
C ARG A 59 0.36 -13.53 10.40
N ILE A 60 -0.82 -13.61 9.81
CA ILE A 60 -1.98 -14.25 10.40
C ILE A 60 -2.45 -15.36 9.45
N GLU A 61 -2.58 -16.56 9.97
CA GLU A 61 -3.07 -17.72 9.23
C GLU A 61 -4.43 -18.14 9.79
N ARG A 62 -5.32 -18.53 8.89
CA ARG A 62 -6.65 -19.00 9.25
C ARG A 62 -7.15 -20.00 8.22
N GLY A 63 -7.75 -21.09 8.68
CA GLY A 63 -8.45 -22.02 7.81
C GLY A 63 -9.55 -21.30 7.01
N PHE A 64 -9.65 -21.62 5.74
CA PHE A 64 -10.59 -21.00 4.83
C PHE A 64 -11.20 -22.09 3.93
N THR A 65 -12.51 -22.29 4.04
CA THR A 65 -13.27 -23.31 3.28
C THR A 65 -14.24 -22.72 2.28
N GLU A 66 -14.42 -21.39 2.33
CA GLU A 66 -15.35 -20.68 1.48
C GLU A 66 -14.79 -20.46 0.06
N ASN A 67 -15.67 -20.10 -0.85
CA ASN A 67 -15.20 -19.73 -2.20
C ASN A 67 -14.43 -18.41 -2.14
N PRO A 68 -13.20 -18.36 -2.67
CA PRO A 68 -12.35 -17.16 -2.62
C PRO A 68 -12.99 -15.89 -3.20
N ILE A 69 -13.86 -16.01 -4.20
CA ILE A 69 -14.60 -14.86 -4.75
C ILE A 69 -15.59 -14.27 -3.74
N SER A 70 -16.09 -15.09 -2.80
CA SER A 70 -16.96 -14.60 -1.71
C SER A 70 -16.18 -13.69 -0.75
N LEU A 71 -14.91 -14.02 -0.46
CA LEU A 71 -14.02 -13.15 0.31
C LEU A 71 -13.80 -11.81 -0.40
N TYR A 72 -13.50 -11.83 -1.71
CA TYR A 72 -13.35 -10.60 -2.49
C TYR A 72 -14.62 -9.74 -2.46
N ARG A 73 -15.78 -10.36 -2.62
CA ARG A 73 -17.08 -9.65 -2.58
C ARG A 73 -17.37 -9.03 -1.23
N ALA A 74 -17.09 -9.76 -0.15
CA ALA A 74 -17.21 -9.25 1.21
C ALA A 74 -16.25 -8.06 1.44
N LEU A 75 -15.00 -8.21 1.06
CA LEU A 75 -13.99 -7.16 1.17
C LEU A 75 -14.39 -5.90 0.39
N ARG A 76 -14.91 -6.07 -0.83
CA ARG A 76 -15.40 -4.96 -1.66
C ARG A 76 -16.56 -4.21 -1.02
N SER A 77 -17.42 -4.89 -0.29
CA SER A 77 -18.58 -4.28 0.38
C SER A 77 -18.22 -3.63 1.71
N LEU A 78 -17.31 -4.25 2.47
CA LEU A 78 -16.93 -3.79 3.80
C LEU A 78 -15.88 -2.67 3.77
N ASN A 79 -14.90 -2.79 2.88
CA ASN A 79 -13.76 -1.86 2.79
C ASN A 79 -13.38 -1.61 1.33
N PRO A 80 -14.22 -0.89 0.56
CA PRO A 80 -13.89 -0.54 -0.82
C PRO A 80 -12.63 0.31 -0.87
N SER A 81 -11.69 -0.08 -1.72
CA SER A 81 -10.42 0.62 -1.94
C SER A 81 -10.25 0.95 -3.42
N PRO A 82 -9.46 1.98 -3.77
CA PRO A 82 -9.22 2.36 -5.17
C PRO A 82 -8.62 1.23 -6.02
N TYR A 83 -7.81 0.37 -5.39
CA TYR A 83 -7.11 -0.71 -6.07
C TYR A 83 -7.51 -2.05 -5.46
N MET A 84 -8.56 -2.66 -6.02
CA MET A 84 -9.04 -3.98 -5.63
C MET A 84 -8.70 -5.00 -6.69
N TYR A 85 -8.22 -6.17 -6.27
CA TYR A 85 -7.82 -7.23 -7.18
C TYR A 85 -8.19 -8.61 -6.67
N PHE A 86 -8.41 -9.50 -7.63
CA PHE A 86 -8.66 -10.92 -7.43
C PHE A 86 -7.91 -11.69 -8.51
N TYR A 87 -6.86 -12.40 -8.13
CA TYR A 87 -6.11 -13.25 -9.01
C TYR A 87 -6.39 -14.72 -8.71
N ASN A 88 -6.66 -15.47 -9.75
CA ASN A 88 -6.86 -16.92 -9.70
C ASN A 88 -5.71 -17.59 -10.45
N PHE A 89 -4.83 -18.27 -9.74
CA PHE A 89 -3.69 -19.01 -10.28
C PHE A 89 -3.95 -20.53 -10.39
N GLY A 90 -5.18 -20.97 -10.09
CA GLY A 90 -5.61 -22.35 -10.13
C GLY A 90 -5.49 -23.04 -8.79
N ASP A 91 -4.30 -23.19 -8.28
CA ASP A 91 -3.97 -23.81 -7.00
C ASP A 91 -4.06 -22.83 -5.80
N HIS A 92 -3.95 -21.55 -6.07
CA HIS A 92 -4.07 -20.49 -5.05
C HIS A 92 -4.71 -19.22 -5.61
N PHE A 93 -5.13 -18.33 -4.71
CA PHE A 93 -5.77 -17.07 -5.03
C PHE A 93 -5.08 -15.92 -4.30
N VAL A 94 -5.01 -14.76 -4.94
CA VAL A 94 -4.56 -13.53 -4.30
C VAL A 94 -5.70 -12.52 -4.32
N VAL A 95 -6.14 -12.11 -3.15
CA VAL A 95 -7.24 -11.17 -2.96
C VAL A 95 -6.72 -9.97 -2.19
N GLY A 96 -6.97 -8.79 -2.69
CA GLY A 96 -6.52 -7.59 -2.00
C GLY A 96 -7.36 -6.35 -2.28
N ALA A 97 -7.18 -5.39 -1.38
CA ALA A 97 -7.72 -4.05 -1.44
C ALA A 97 -6.65 -3.09 -0.95
N SER A 98 -6.11 -2.25 -1.83
CA SER A 98 -5.06 -1.30 -1.51
C SER A 98 -5.53 0.13 -1.71
N PRO A 99 -5.28 1.05 -0.79
CA PRO A 99 -5.55 2.47 -0.98
C PRO A 99 -4.43 3.18 -1.75
N GLU A 100 -3.24 2.60 -1.82
CA GLU A 100 -2.01 3.25 -2.24
C GLU A 100 -1.40 2.58 -3.48
N ILE A 101 -0.90 3.39 -4.41
CA ILE A 101 -0.10 2.94 -5.54
C ILE A 101 1.37 2.84 -5.12
N LEU A 102 2.07 1.81 -5.63
CA LEU A 102 3.53 1.77 -5.55
C LEU A 102 4.12 2.86 -6.45
N VAL A 103 3.78 2.83 -7.72
CA VAL A 103 4.18 3.83 -8.71
C VAL A 103 3.19 3.82 -9.87
N ARG A 104 2.95 4.98 -10.46
CA ARG A 104 2.23 5.14 -11.73
C ARG A 104 3.15 5.78 -12.75
N GLN A 105 3.14 5.26 -13.96
CA GLN A 105 3.78 5.89 -15.10
C GLN A 105 2.72 6.27 -16.13
N GLU A 106 2.78 7.48 -16.63
CA GLU A 106 1.86 8.02 -17.62
C GLU A 106 2.60 8.82 -18.69
N LEU A 107 2.05 8.82 -19.90
CA LEU A 107 2.49 9.72 -20.96
C LEU A 107 1.67 11.03 -20.88
N ARG A 108 2.33 12.15 -20.56
CA ARG A 108 1.72 13.49 -20.51
C ARG A 108 2.50 14.42 -21.42
N ASP A 109 1.82 14.98 -22.43
CA ASP A 109 2.43 15.90 -23.40
C ASP A 109 3.73 15.37 -24.03
N GLY A 110 3.73 14.08 -24.39
CA GLY A 110 4.90 13.41 -24.98
C GLY A 110 6.03 13.08 -24.00
N ARG A 111 5.86 13.37 -22.71
CA ARG A 111 6.83 13.05 -21.64
C ARG A 111 6.33 11.90 -20.78
N ARG A 112 7.23 11.00 -20.43
CA ARG A 112 6.95 9.89 -19.51
C ARG A 112 7.13 10.38 -18.08
N ILE A 113 6.06 10.43 -17.32
CA ILE A 113 6.06 10.90 -15.93
C ILE A 113 5.82 9.72 -15.00
N ALA A 114 6.72 9.53 -14.03
CA ALA A 114 6.52 8.61 -12.92
C ALA A 114 6.00 9.38 -11.70
N THR A 115 5.01 8.84 -11.02
CA THR A 115 4.36 9.44 -9.85
C THR A 115 4.27 8.43 -8.73
N ILE A 116 4.68 8.83 -7.51
CA ILE A 116 4.41 8.14 -6.25
C ILE A 116 3.48 9.03 -5.43
N ARG A 117 2.54 8.42 -4.72
CA ARG A 117 1.58 9.14 -3.88
C ARG A 117 1.71 8.69 -2.42
N PRO A 118 2.62 9.27 -1.63
CA PRO A 118 2.68 9.00 -0.21
C PRO A 118 1.34 9.30 0.46
N ILE A 119 0.86 8.34 1.25
CA ILE A 119 -0.34 8.46 2.08
C ILE A 119 0.10 8.21 3.52
N ALA A 120 -0.16 9.16 4.41
CA ALA A 120 0.12 9.03 5.83
C ALA A 120 -0.88 9.84 6.66
N GLY A 121 -0.88 9.56 7.94
CA GLY A 121 -1.84 10.18 8.84
C GLY A 121 -3.27 9.71 8.58
N THR A 122 -4.02 9.51 9.65
CA THR A 122 -5.39 9.03 9.53
C THR A 122 -6.27 9.69 10.58
N ARG A 123 -7.44 10.16 10.17
CA ARG A 123 -8.54 10.51 11.06
C ARG A 123 -9.81 9.82 10.56
N PRO A 124 -10.73 9.46 11.46
CA PRO A 124 -12.04 8.97 11.05
C PRO A 124 -12.81 10.05 10.29
N ARG A 125 -13.87 9.65 9.61
CA ARG A 125 -14.85 10.59 9.07
C ARG A 125 -15.62 11.22 10.23
N GLY A 126 -15.94 12.48 10.09
CA GLY A 126 -16.79 13.19 11.04
C GLY A 126 -18.25 12.72 10.99
N VAL A 127 -18.98 12.95 12.07
CA VAL A 127 -20.43 12.65 12.14
C VAL A 127 -21.24 13.60 11.26
N ASP A 128 -20.71 14.76 10.95
CA ASP A 128 -21.26 15.75 10.03
C ASP A 128 -20.13 16.50 9.29
N VAL A 129 -20.51 17.43 8.42
CA VAL A 129 -19.56 18.22 7.60
C VAL A 129 -18.63 19.10 8.44
N GLN A 130 -19.13 19.62 9.56
CA GLN A 130 -18.34 20.49 10.43
C GLN A 130 -17.29 19.70 11.21
N ASP A 131 -17.70 18.58 11.77
CA ASP A 131 -16.79 17.65 12.45
C ASP A 131 -15.74 17.06 11.49
N ASP A 132 -16.15 16.72 10.25
CA ASP A 132 -15.26 16.24 9.20
C ASP A 132 -14.15 17.28 8.87
N ARG A 133 -14.52 18.56 8.82
CA ARG A 133 -13.55 19.67 8.64
C ARG A 133 -12.63 19.82 9.84
N ARG A 134 -13.16 19.78 11.05
CA ARG A 134 -12.38 19.87 12.30
C ARG A 134 -11.33 18.75 12.37
N LEU A 135 -11.72 17.52 12.06
CA LEU A 135 -10.81 16.38 12.02
C LEU A 135 -9.74 16.51 10.92
N ALA A 136 -10.08 17.08 9.76
CA ALA A 136 -9.12 17.39 8.71
C ALA A 136 -8.09 18.46 9.15
N GLU A 137 -8.55 19.51 9.81
CA GLU A 137 -7.69 20.56 10.37
C GLU A 137 -6.77 20.03 11.47
N ASP A 138 -7.30 19.18 12.37
CA ASP A 138 -6.52 18.48 13.38
C ASP A 138 -5.40 17.65 12.74
N LEU A 139 -5.71 16.86 11.70
CA LEU A 139 -4.73 16.09 10.97
C LEU A 139 -3.66 16.96 10.30
N LEU A 140 -4.06 18.07 9.68
CA LEU A 140 -3.15 19.00 9.01
C LEU A 140 -2.16 19.69 9.98
N HIS A 141 -2.54 19.86 11.23
CA HIS A 141 -1.74 20.56 12.24
C HIS A 141 -1.01 19.61 13.20
N ASP A 142 -1.27 18.30 13.13
CA ASP A 142 -0.59 17.31 13.95
C ASP A 142 0.91 17.22 13.60
N PRO A 143 1.82 17.61 14.50
CA PRO A 143 3.25 17.67 14.18
C PRO A 143 3.86 16.27 13.92
N LYS A 144 3.35 15.23 14.56
CA LYS A 144 3.82 13.86 14.36
C LYS A 144 3.41 13.34 12.98
N GLU A 145 2.13 13.48 12.62
CA GLU A 145 1.63 13.04 11.33
C GLU A 145 2.32 13.79 10.17
N ARG A 146 2.58 15.08 10.36
CA ARG A 146 3.31 15.90 9.39
C ARG A 146 4.77 15.46 9.23
N ALA A 147 5.45 15.14 10.34
CA ALA A 147 6.84 14.68 10.30
C ALA A 147 6.95 13.31 9.60
N GLU A 148 6.05 12.38 9.91
CA GLU A 148 5.96 11.07 9.23
C GLU A 148 5.69 11.25 7.74
N HIS A 149 4.73 12.09 7.38
CA HIS A 149 4.37 12.34 5.99
C HIS A 149 5.54 13.00 5.21
N LEU A 150 6.26 13.93 5.83
CA LEU A 150 7.46 14.54 5.23
C LEU A 150 8.54 13.49 4.92
N MET A 151 8.77 12.57 5.85
CA MET A 151 9.71 11.47 5.65
C MET A 151 9.29 10.59 4.45
N LEU A 152 8.01 10.29 4.31
CA LEU A 152 7.49 9.51 3.16
C LEU A 152 7.59 10.28 1.84
N ILE A 153 7.41 11.61 1.85
CA ILE A 153 7.69 12.47 0.69
C ILE A 153 9.15 12.36 0.28
N ASP A 154 10.08 12.46 1.23
CA ASP A 154 11.51 12.36 0.93
C ASP A 154 11.91 10.97 0.43
N LEU A 155 11.31 9.92 0.97
CA LEU A 155 11.48 8.56 0.46
C LEU A 155 11.00 8.43 -1.00
N ALA A 156 9.82 8.96 -1.32
CA ALA A 156 9.29 8.99 -2.68
C ALA A 156 10.16 9.82 -3.63
N ARG A 157 10.70 10.96 -3.15
CA ARG A 157 11.66 11.77 -3.93
C ARG A 157 12.96 10.99 -4.21
N ASN A 158 13.44 10.21 -3.26
CA ASN A 158 14.60 9.36 -3.45
C ASN A 158 14.33 8.27 -4.50
N ASP A 159 13.19 7.59 -4.42
CA ASP A 159 12.81 6.53 -5.37
C ASP A 159 12.64 7.08 -6.79
N ILE A 160 11.91 8.18 -6.96
CA ILE A 160 11.75 8.85 -8.28
C ILE A 160 13.07 9.41 -8.77
N GLY A 161 13.91 9.94 -7.88
CA GLY A 161 15.21 10.51 -8.23
C GLY A 161 16.17 9.55 -8.91
N ARG A 162 16.03 8.25 -8.69
CA ARG A 162 16.84 7.20 -9.34
C ARG A 162 16.56 7.04 -10.83
N ILE A 163 15.38 7.43 -11.27
CA ILE A 163 14.87 7.19 -12.64
C ILE A 163 14.46 8.47 -13.36
N ALA A 164 14.47 9.60 -12.69
CA ALA A 164 14.04 10.87 -13.24
C ALA A 164 15.18 11.69 -13.83
N LYS A 165 14.89 12.47 -14.86
CA LYS A 165 15.80 13.48 -15.39
C LYS A 165 16.17 14.49 -14.29
N PRO A 166 17.45 14.89 -14.19
CA PRO A 166 17.87 15.87 -13.19
C PRO A 166 17.04 17.14 -13.22
N GLY A 167 16.64 17.62 -12.03
CA GLY A 167 15.85 18.84 -11.88
C GLY A 167 14.35 18.69 -12.16
N THR A 168 13.85 17.49 -12.51
CA THR A 168 12.42 17.26 -12.78
C THR A 168 11.63 16.71 -11.59
N VAL A 169 12.31 16.21 -10.56
CA VAL A 169 11.64 15.69 -9.36
C VAL A 169 11.03 16.83 -8.57
N ARG A 170 9.72 16.76 -8.36
CA ARG A 170 8.96 17.79 -7.65
C ARG A 170 7.79 17.20 -6.87
N VAL A 171 7.37 17.91 -5.85
CA VAL A 171 6.14 17.65 -5.09
C VAL A 171 5.08 18.57 -5.67
N THR A 172 4.11 18.01 -6.39
CA THR A 172 3.07 18.78 -7.10
C THR A 172 1.90 19.11 -6.19
N ASP A 173 1.47 18.14 -5.36
CA ASP A 173 0.52 18.37 -4.29
C ASP A 173 1.20 18.03 -2.96
N LYS A 174 0.96 18.86 -1.93
CA LYS A 174 1.58 18.69 -0.64
C LYS A 174 0.57 18.82 0.48
N TYR A 175 0.46 17.78 1.31
CA TYR A 175 -0.46 17.76 2.46
C TYR A 175 -1.93 17.95 2.09
N ALA A 176 -2.38 17.42 0.95
CA ALA A 176 -3.79 17.41 0.60
C ALA A 176 -4.58 16.45 1.51
N ILE A 177 -5.77 16.84 1.91
CA ILE A 177 -6.69 15.96 2.62
C ILE A 177 -7.53 15.20 1.59
N GLU A 178 -7.35 13.89 1.54
CA GLU A 178 -8.22 13.00 0.77
C GLU A 178 -9.20 12.28 1.69
N ARG A 179 -10.48 12.30 1.31
CA ARG A 179 -11.58 11.69 2.06
C ARG A 179 -12.01 10.40 1.41
N TYR A 180 -11.96 9.32 2.18
CA TYR A 180 -12.48 8.01 1.81
C TYR A 180 -13.77 7.72 2.57
N SER A 181 -14.38 6.56 2.36
CA SER A 181 -15.66 6.21 2.98
C SER A 181 -15.63 6.22 4.51
N GLN A 182 -14.55 5.74 5.12
CA GLN A 182 -14.42 5.55 6.57
C GLN A 182 -13.39 6.46 7.22
N VAL A 183 -12.44 6.98 6.44
CA VAL A 183 -11.28 7.71 6.94
C VAL A 183 -10.92 8.86 6.01
N GLN A 184 -10.08 9.76 6.51
CA GLN A 184 -9.40 10.80 5.73
C GLN A 184 -7.89 10.73 6.01
N HIS A 185 -7.09 11.00 4.99
CA HIS A 185 -5.64 10.91 5.02
C HIS A 185 -4.96 12.16 4.51
N LEU A 186 -3.70 12.37 4.95
CA LEU A 186 -2.76 13.26 4.29
C LEU A 186 -2.19 12.57 3.06
N VAL A 187 -2.26 13.25 1.93
CA VAL A 187 -1.72 12.76 0.65
C VAL A 187 -0.82 13.82 0.04
N SER A 188 0.27 13.38 -0.58
CA SER A 188 1.11 14.22 -1.41
C SER A 188 1.42 13.50 -2.72
N HIS A 189 1.81 14.27 -3.74
CA HIS A 189 2.22 13.72 -5.03
C HIS A 189 3.69 14.08 -5.28
N VAL A 190 4.50 13.07 -5.56
CA VAL A 190 5.89 13.22 -5.98
C VAL A 190 6.01 12.68 -7.39
N GLU A 191 6.46 13.51 -8.31
CA GLU A 191 6.60 13.13 -9.71
C GLU A 191 7.95 13.54 -10.29
N GLY A 192 8.35 12.87 -11.38
CA GLY A 192 9.51 13.20 -12.16
C GLY A 192 9.39 12.70 -13.59
N GLU A 193 10.01 13.40 -14.54
CA GLU A 193 10.13 12.96 -15.93
C GLU A 193 11.18 11.85 -16.01
N LEU A 194 10.82 10.71 -16.60
CA LEU A 194 11.73 9.56 -16.71
C LEU A 194 12.91 9.87 -17.62
N LEU A 195 14.07 9.35 -17.25
CA LEU A 195 15.25 9.27 -18.12
C LEU A 195 14.90 8.53 -19.41
N ASP A 196 15.53 8.94 -20.49
CA ASP A 196 15.41 8.27 -21.78
C ASP A 196 16.06 6.88 -21.72
N GLY A 197 15.46 5.91 -22.39
CA GLY A 197 15.97 4.53 -22.44
C GLY A 197 15.53 3.62 -21.30
N LEU A 198 14.92 4.14 -20.22
CA LEU A 198 14.37 3.30 -19.15
C LEU A 198 13.05 2.66 -19.59
N ASP A 199 12.81 1.43 -19.16
CA ASP A 199 11.55 0.73 -19.35
C ASP A 199 10.69 0.69 -18.08
N ASN A 200 9.53 0.03 -18.15
CA ASN A 200 8.60 -0.08 -17.03
C ASN A 200 9.16 -0.94 -15.88
N PHE A 201 10.05 -1.88 -16.18
CA PHE A 201 10.71 -2.71 -15.17
C PHE A 201 11.78 -1.94 -14.41
N ASP A 202 12.45 -0.99 -15.06
CA ASP A 202 13.40 -0.09 -14.39
C ASP A 202 12.66 0.80 -13.38
N VAL A 203 11.46 1.30 -13.74
CA VAL A 203 10.60 2.04 -12.83
C VAL A 203 10.19 1.18 -11.64
N LEU A 204 9.77 -0.06 -11.87
CA LEU A 204 9.43 -0.99 -10.79
C LEU A 204 10.63 -1.26 -9.88
N LYS A 205 11.79 -1.59 -10.44
CA LYS A 205 13.02 -1.84 -9.66
C LYS A 205 13.44 -0.67 -8.78
N ALA A 206 13.29 0.55 -9.27
CA ALA A 206 13.69 1.75 -8.53
C ALA A 206 12.75 2.05 -7.35
N THR A 207 11.48 1.71 -7.46
CA THR A 207 10.44 2.07 -6.48
C THR A 207 10.09 0.94 -5.53
N PHE A 208 10.28 -0.31 -5.92
CA PHE A 208 10.01 -1.49 -5.11
C PHE A 208 11.13 -1.75 -4.08
N PRO A 209 10.77 -2.25 -2.88
CA PRO A 209 9.42 -2.34 -2.31
C PRO A 209 8.90 -0.98 -1.81
N ALA A 210 7.59 -0.91 -1.52
CA ALA A 210 6.99 0.31 -0.99
C ALA A 210 7.62 0.69 0.36
N GLY A 211 7.94 1.98 0.52
CA GLY A 211 8.54 2.48 1.76
C GLY A 211 7.60 2.42 2.95
N THR A 212 6.30 2.58 2.72
CA THR A 212 5.24 2.44 3.73
C THR A 212 5.13 1.01 4.29
N LEU A 213 5.65 0.01 3.58
CA LEU A 213 5.69 -1.39 4.00
C LEU A 213 7.07 -1.85 4.48
N THR A 214 8.09 -1.02 4.38
CA THR A 214 9.46 -1.32 4.81
C THR A 214 9.94 -0.30 5.84
N GLY A 215 10.33 0.88 5.41
CA GLY A 215 10.79 1.96 6.27
C GLY A 215 11.76 2.90 5.57
N ALA A 216 12.42 3.73 6.36
CA ALA A 216 13.36 4.74 5.89
C ALA A 216 14.61 4.79 6.79
N PRO A 217 15.84 4.71 6.24
CA PRO A 217 16.19 4.42 4.84
C PRO A 217 15.78 2.99 4.41
N LYS A 218 15.33 2.84 3.17
CA LYS A 218 14.67 1.61 2.68
C LYS A 218 15.52 0.35 2.84
N VAL A 219 16.78 0.37 2.39
CA VAL A 219 17.66 -0.80 2.44
C VAL A 219 17.91 -1.23 3.89
N ARG A 220 18.26 -0.29 4.77
CA ARG A 220 18.50 -0.59 6.17
C ARG A 220 17.24 -1.12 6.88
N ALA A 221 16.09 -0.56 6.57
CA ALA A 221 14.82 -1.06 7.09
C ALA A 221 14.55 -2.51 6.66
N MET A 222 14.86 -2.86 5.40
CA MET A 222 14.74 -4.23 4.90
C MET A 222 15.67 -5.22 5.60
N GLU A 223 16.93 -4.81 5.88
CA GLU A 223 17.87 -5.63 6.67
C GLU A 223 17.35 -5.90 8.08
N ILE A 224 16.80 -4.88 8.74
CA ILE A 224 16.22 -5.01 10.09
C ILE A 224 14.97 -5.92 10.04
N ILE A 225 14.14 -5.80 9.01
CA ILE A 225 12.97 -6.68 8.82
C ILE A 225 13.39 -8.13 8.66
N ASP A 226 14.41 -8.39 7.82
CA ASP A 226 14.93 -9.75 7.59
C ASP A 226 15.52 -10.36 8.85
N GLU A 227 16.18 -9.56 9.68
CA GLU A 227 16.70 -9.99 10.99
C GLU A 227 15.59 -10.33 12.00
N LEU A 228 14.51 -9.53 12.03
CA LEU A 228 13.54 -9.57 13.13
C LEU A 228 12.28 -10.38 12.84
N GLU A 229 11.88 -10.53 11.59
CA GLU A 229 10.69 -11.31 11.23
C GLU A 229 11.02 -12.80 11.09
N PRO A 230 10.30 -13.69 11.81
CA PRO A 230 10.63 -15.13 11.82
C PRO A 230 10.18 -15.85 10.53
N VAL A 231 9.37 -15.22 9.70
CA VAL A 231 8.81 -15.80 8.47
C VAL A 231 8.90 -14.82 7.32
N ALA A 232 9.23 -15.31 6.14
CA ALA A 232 9.26 -14.51 4.92
C ALA A 232 7.87 -13.92 4.62
N ARG A 233 7.82 -12.68 4.15
CA ARG A 233 6.58 -11.98 3.82
C ARG A 233 5.84 -12.59 2.62
N GLY A 234 6.54 -13.28 1.73
CA GLY A 234 5.96 -13.87 0.53
C GLY A 234 5.31 -12.82 -0.37
N ILE A 235 4.02 -12.97 -0.61
CA ILE A 235 3.24 -12.04 -1.45
C ILE A 235 3.01 -10.69 -0.74
N TYR A 236 3.00 -10.66 0.59
CA TYR A 236 2.81 -9.42 1.34
C TYR A 236 3.96 -8.44 1.08
N GLY A 237 3.63 -7.20 0.81
CA GLY A 237 4.61 -6.18 0.40
C GLY A 237 5.08 -6.32 -1.04
N GLY A 238 4.48 -7.23 -1.82
CA GLY A 238 4.69 -7.37 -3.25
C GLY A 238 4.07 -6.23 -4.06
N ALA A 239 4.12 -6.38 -5.38
CA ALA A 239 3.50 -5.45 -6.30
C ALA A 239 2.47 -6.16 -7.18
N VAL A 240 1.36 -5.49 -7.43
CA VAL A 240 0.32 -5.92 -8.35
C VAL A 240 -0.03 -4.76 -9.28
N GLY A 241 -0.21 -5.04 -10.55
CA GLY A 241 -0.49 -3.97 -11.51
C GLY A 241 -0.62 -4.48 -12.94
N TYR A 242 -0.52 -3.55 -13.87
CA TYR A 242 -0.50 -3.82 -15.31
C TYR A 242 0.49 -2.89 -16.00
N LEU A 243 1.02 -3.36 -17.11
CA LEU A 243 1.87 -2.61 -18.04
C LEU A 243 1.12 -2.53 -19.38
N SER A 244 0.96 -1.34 -19.94
CA SER A 244 0.25 -1.08 -21.21
C SER A 244 1.02 -0.10 -22.10
#